data_92dfc48a3038d9a5851f0e6fd2303b03
#
_entry.id   92dfc48a3038d9a5851f0e6fd2303b03
#
_cell.length_a   1.000
_cell.length_b   1.000
_cell.length_c   1.000
_cell.angle_alpha   90.00
_cell.angle_beta   90.00
_cell.angle_gamma   90.00
#
_symmetry.space_group_name_H-M   'P 1'
#
loop_
_entity.id
_entity.type
_entity.pdbx_description
1 polymer ?
#
loop_
_entity_poly.entity_id
_entity_poly.type
_entity_poly.pdbx_seq_one_letter_code
_entity_poly.pdbx_strand_id
1 'polypeptide(L)'
;NPTVKKAGEVVIGFGILFLGISTMSSSMGALKELPAIQNLFMSLDNRFFALLLGLVITAIVQSSSVTVSIVLLLAQQGLLPLKICFFIILGCNIGACMSAMLASLSGKKNAKRAALIHLLFNIIGSIIMAVILLIGSDWISGGNLGRCVANTHTIFKVFQVIILMPFMSWIVKLTYLIVPGEDNDVEDEYEMKYIGDGDRLSSATAIPQVCSEISHMGEIAIGNLEKALD
;
A
#
# COMPACT_ATOMS: atom_id res chain seq x y z
N ASN A 1 -34.95 -3.15 2.44
CA ASN A 1 -34.23 -2.58 3.57
C ASN A 1 -32.80 -2.26 3.13
N PRO A 2 -32.33 -1.02 3.23
CA PRO A 2 -30.99 -0.62 2.77
C PRO A 2 -29.86 -1.37 3.48
N THR A 3 -30.05 -1.74 4.73
CA THR A 3 -29.09 -2.53 5.50
C THR A 3 -28.90 -3.93 4.95
N VAL A 4 -29.99 -4.59 4.53
CA VAL A 4 -29.93 -5.93 3.91
C VAL A 4 -29.24 -5.87 2.55
N LYS A 5 -29.50 -4.79 1.77
CA LYS A 5 -28.80 -4.57 0.49
C LYS A 5 -27.30 -4.44 0.71
N LYS A 6 -26.86 -3.60 1.64
CA LYS A 6 -25.43 -3.41 1.99
C LYS A 6 -24.79 -4.72 2.47
N ALA A 7 -25.47 -5.47 3.33
CA ALA A 7 -25.00 -6.79 3.76
C ALA A 7 -24.84 -7.75 2.57
N GLY A 8 -25.79 -7.77 1.64
CA GLY A 8 -25.69 -8.55 0.42
C GLY A 8 -24.52 -8.18 -0.47
N GLU A 9 -24.25 -6.87 -0.64
CA GLU A 9 -23.11 -6.36 -1.39
C GLU A 9 -21.78 -6.81 -0.77
N VAL A 10 -21.67 -6.80 0.56
CA VAL A 10 -20.48 -7.31 1.27
C VAL A 10 -20.29 -8.81 1.03
N VAL A 11 -21.35 -9.62 1.13
CA VAL A 11 -21.28 -11.06 0.90
C VAL A 11 -20.87 -11.37 -0.54
N ILE A 12 -21.43 -10.64 -1.52
CA ILE A 12 -21.05 -10.78 -2.93
C ILE A 12 -19.58 -10.40 -3.13
N GLY A 13 -19.11 -9.30 -2.51
CA GLY A 13 -17.70 -8.90 -2.56
C GLY A 13 -16.76 -9.98 -2.05
N PHE A 14 -17.09 -10.63 -0.93
CA PHE A 14 -16.34 -11.79 -0.44
C PHE A 14 -16.40 -12.98 -1.41
N GLY A 15 -17.55 -13.25 -2.00
CA GLY A 15 -17.71 -14.32 -3.00
C GLY A 15 -16.80 -14.10 -4.21
N ILE A 16 -16.74 -12.87 -4.75
CA ILE A 16 -15.87 -12.50 -5.87
C ILE A 16 -14.40 -12.62 -5.47
N LEU A 17 -14.03 -12.19 -4.25
CA LEU A 17 -12.67 -12.32 -3.73
C LEU A 17 -12.23 -13.79 -3.66
N PHE A 18 -13.04 -14.68 -3.11
CA PHE A 18 -12.73 -16.10 -3.04
C PHE A 18 -12.66 -16.76 -4.42
N LEU A 19 -13.55 -16.37 -5.33
CA LEU A 19 -13.49 -16.83 -6.72
C LEU A 19 -12.18 -16.40 -7.40
N GLY A 20 -11.76 -15.14 -7.21
CA GLY A 20 -10.49 -14.64 -7.70
C GLY A 20 -9.29 -15.42 -7.16
N ILE A 21 -9.24 -15.68 -5.85
CA ILE A 21 -8.21 -16.51 -5.21
C ILE A 21 -8.20 -17.92 -5.78
N SER A 22 -9.35 -18.54 -5.98
CA SER A 22 -9.48 -19.89 -6.55
C SER A 22 -8.97 -19.94 -7.99
N THR A 23 -9.33 -18.95 -8.81
CA THR A 23 -8.87 -18.83 -10.19
C THR A 23 -7.36 -18.62 -10.25
N MET A 24 -6.79 -17.76 -9.40
CA MET A 24 -5.35 -17.58 -9.28
C MET A 24 -4.65 -18.88 -8.88
N SER A 25 -5.19 -19.60 -7.90
CA SER A 25 -4.62 -20.87 -7.42
C SER A 25 -4.54 -21.92 -8.54
N SER A 26 -5.62 -22.07 -9.34
CA SER A 26 -5.62 -23.01 -10.46
C SER A 26 -4.64 -22.61 -11.58
N SER A 27 -4.53 -21.33 -11.87
CA SER A 27 -3.57 -20.80 -12.85
C SER A 27 -2.11 -21.01 -12.39
N MET A 28 -1.83 -20.81 -11.08
CA MET A 28 -0.51 -21.07 -10.51
C MET A 28 -0.15 -22.56 -10.55
N GLY A 29 -1.12 -23.46 -10.41
CA GLY A 29 -0.92 -24.89 -10.56
C GLY A 29 -0.37 -25.27 -11.94
N ALA A 30 -0.88 -24.66 -12.99
CA ALA A 30 -0.37 -24.87 -14.35
C ALA A 30 1.05 -24.29 -14.54
N LEU A 31 1.36 -23.14 -13.92
CA LEU A 31 2.70 -22.55 -13.97
C LEU A 31 3.76 -23.42 -13.29
N LYS A 32 3.38 -24.20 -12.27
CA LYS A 32 4.29 -25.10 -11.54
C LYS A 32 4.91 -26.15 -12.46
N GLU A 33 4.22 -26.55 -13.50
CA GLU A 33 4.69 -27.58 -14.42
C GLU A 33 5.69 -27.09 -15.47
N LEU A 34 5.89 -25.76 -15.56
CA LEU A 34 6.82 -25.16 -16.51
C LEU A 34 8.27 -25.19 -15.95
N PRO A 35 9.22 -25.91 -16.60
CA PRO A 35 10.60 -25.99 -16.12
C PRO A 35 11.30 -24.64 -16.00
N ALA A 36 10.97 -23.69 -16.87
CA ALA A 36 11.50 -22.33 -16.82
C ALA A 36 11.11 -21.60 -15.52
N ILE A 37 9.87 -21.79 -15.08
CA ILE A 37 9.36 -21.20 -13.83
C ILE A 37 9.99 -21.87 -12.61
N GLN A 38 10.11 -23.19 -12.62
CA GLN A 38 10.80 -23.91 -11.54
C GLN A 38 12.25 -23.45 -11.40
N ASN A 39 12.99 -23.35 -12.50
CA ASN A 39 14.37 -22.90 -12.50
C ASN A 39 14.50 -21.45 -12.03
N LEU A 40 13.57 -20.57 -12.43
CA LEU A 40 13.53 -19.19 -11.95
C LEU A 40 13.38 -19.12 -10.43
N PHE A 41 12.44 -19.87 -9.88
CA PHE A 41 12.20 -19.86 -8.41
C PHE A 41 13.30 -20.58 -7.63
N MET A 42 13.91 -21.65 -8.19
CA MET A 42 15.06 -22.29 -7.57
C MET A 42 16.32 -21.41 -7.58
N SER A 43 16.44 -20.48 -8.54
CA SER A 43 17.55 -19.50 -8.58
C SER A 43 17.38 -18.35 -7.58
N LEU A 44 16.20 -18.20 -6.94
CA LEU A 44 15.93 -17.17 -5.92
C LEU A 44 16.44 -17.56 -4.53
N ASP A 45 17.68 -18.06 -4.44
CA ASP A 45 18.29 -18.41 -3.16
C ASP A 45 18.78 -17.17 -2.35
N ASN A 46 18.95 -16.05 -3.04
CA ASN A 46 19.47 -14.84 -2.43
C ASN A 46 18.32 -13.99 -1.85
N ARG A 47 18.34 -13.82 -0.53
CA ARG A 47 17.34 -13.06 0.24
C ARG A 47 17.24 -11.60 -0.20
N PHE A 48 18.37 -10.99 -0.59
CA PHE A 48 18.38 -9.61 -1.07
C PHE A 48 17.64 -9.47 -2.40
N PHE A 49 17.87 -10.39 -3.35
CA PHE A 49 17.13 -10.41 -4.60
C PHE A 49 15.65 -10.70 -4.40
N ALA A 50 15.29 -11.55 -3.45
CA ALA A 50 13.90 -11.81 -3.08
C ALA A 50 13.21 -10.53 -2.57
N LEU A 51 13.86 -9.75 -1.70
CA LEU A 51 13.36 -8.48 -1.23
C LEU A 51 13.20 -7.49 -2.38
N LEU A 52 14.22 -7.35 -3.23
CA LEU A 52 14.17 -6.45 -4.39
C LEU A 52 13.05 -6.85 -5.36
N LEU A 53 12.85 -8.12 -5.60
CA LEU A 53 11.76 -8.64 -6.44
C LEU A 53 10.39 -8.22 -5.88
N GLY A 54 10.16 -8.43 -4.57
CA GLY A 54 8.92 -8.02 -3.91
C GLY A 54 8.68 -6.50 -4.00
N LEU A 55 9.74 -5.70 -3.82
CA LEU A 55 9.69 -4.24 -3.96
C LEU A 55 9.29 -3.85 -5.39
N VAL A 56 10.00 -4.36 -6.40
CA VAL A 56 9.76 -3.98 -7.81
C VAL A 56 8.37 -4.41 -8.27
N ILE A 57 7.97 -5.65 -7.99
CA ILE A 57 6.63 -6.14 -8.38
C ILE A 57 5.56 -5.28 -7.74
N THR A 58 5.67 -4.99 -6.43
CA THR A 58 4.65 -4.21 -5.73
C THR A 58 4.65 -2.74 -6.18
N ALA A 59 5.80 -2.17 -6.50
CA ALA A 59 5.89 -0.82 -7.04
C ALA A 59 5.19 -0.70 -8.41
N ILE A 60 5.29 -1.74 -9.26
CA ILE A 60 4.63 -1.77 -10.57
C ILE A 60 3.14 -2.04 -10.43
N VAL A 61 2.77 -3.06 -9.66
CA VAL A 61 1.37 -3.46 -9.45
C VAL A 61 0.60 -2.47 -8.57
N GLN A 62 1.30 -1.70 -7.74
CA GLN A 62 0.77 -0.73 -6.77
C GLN A 62 -0.26 -1.34 -5.78
N SER A 63 -0.18 -2.66 -5.58
CA SER A 63 -1.01 -3.39 -4.65
C SER A 63 -0.21 -4.48 -3.93
N SER A 64 0.15 -4.20 -2.69
CA SER A 64 0.85 -5.18 -1.85
C SER A 64 -0.01 -6.41 -1.53
N SER A 65 -1.32 -6.25 -1.41
CA SER A 65 -2.24 -7.36 -1.16
C SER A 65 -2.25 -8.37 -2.32
N VAL A 66 -2.23 -7.88 -3.56
CA VAL A 66 -2.14 -8.75 -4.76
C VAL A 66 -0.81 -9.49 -4.75
N THR A 67 0.31 -8.79 -4.56
CA THR A 67 1.64 -9.41 -4.56
C THR A 67 1.79 -10.44 -3.43
N VAL A 68 1.33 -10.12 -2.22
CA VAL A 68 1.34 -11.06 -1.08
C VAL A 68 0.46 -12.28 -1.35
N SER A 69 -0.70 -12.12 -1.99
CA SER A 69 -1.57 -13.25 -2.38
C SER A 69 -0.87 -14.17 -3.38
N ILE A 70 -0.15 -13.62 -4.36
CA ILE A 70 0.65 -14.41 -5.31
C ILE A 70 1.73 -15.20 -4.55
N VAL A 71 2.49 -14.55 -3.67
CA VAL A 71 3.54 -15.20 -2.86
C VAL A 71 2.95 -16.32 -2.00
N LEU A 72 1.78 -16.08 -1.38
CA LEU A 72 1.07 -17.06 -0.58
C LEU A 72 0.70 -18.30 -1.42
N LEU A 73 0.16 -18.10 -2.62
CA LEU A 73 -0.21 -19.19 -3.50
C LEU A 73 1.01 -19.97 -4.00
N LEU A 74 2.09 -19.29 -4.35
CA LEU A 74 3.36 -19.91 -4.75
C LEU A 74 3.96 -20.75 -3.60
N ALA A 75 3.88 -20.24 -2.37
CA ALA A 75 4.28 -20.99 -1.17
C ALA A 75 3.42 -22.24 -0.96
N GLN A 76 2.09 -22.14 -1.12
CA GLN A 76 1.18 -23.28 -1.01
C GLN A 76 1.47 -24.36 -2.06
N GLN A 77 1.87 -23.98 -3.24
CA GLN A 77 2.26 -24.88 -4.33
C GLN A 77 3.67 -25.49 -4.12
N GLY A 78 4.41 -25.04 -3.10
CA GLY A 78 5.78 -25.47 -2.85
C GLY A 78 6.81 -24.95 -3.85
N LEU A 79 6.45 -23.91 -4.63
CA LEU A 79 7.34 -23.28 -5.62
C LEU A 79 8.33 -22.32 -4.99
N LEU A 80 7.98 -21.75 -3.84
CA LEU A 80 8.85 -20.83 -3.10
C LEU A 80 9.14 -21.36 -1.70
N PRO A 81 10.43 -21.43 -1.30
CA PRO A 81 10.80 -21.69 0.08
C PRO A 81 10.24 -20.60 1.02
N LEU A 82 9.77 -20.99 2.19
CA LEU A 82 9.15 -20.09 3.17
C LEU A 82 10.05 -18.89 3.52
N LYS A 83 11.35 -19.13 3.66
CA LYS A 83 12.35 -18.08 3.95
C LYS A 83 12.37 -17.01 2.84
N ILE A 84 12.29 -17.40 1.58
CA ILE A 84 12.26 -16.49 0.44
C ILE A 84 10.95 -15.70 0.41
N CYS A 85 9.81 -16.34 0.69
CA CYS A 85 8.52 -15.65 0.78
C CYS A 85 8.55 -14.49 1.77
N PHE A 86 9.19 -14.64 2.92
CA PHE A 86 9.29 -13.58 3.92
C PHE A 86 10.06 -12.37 3.40
N PHE A 87 11.18 -12.57 2.71
CA PHE A 87 11.94 -11.46 2.14
C PHE A 87 11.20 -10.77 0.99
N ILE A 88 10.45 -11.51 0.17
CA ILE A 88 9.56 -10.90 -0.83
C ILE A 88 8.51 -10.03 -0.14
N ILE A 89 7.89 -10.48 0.95
CA ILE A 89 6.90 -9.70 1.72
C ILE A 89 7.50 -8.41 2.29
N LEU A 90 8.74 -8.46 2.81
CA LEU A 90 9.43 -7.25 3.27
C LEU A 90 9.65 -6.26 2.12
N GLY A 91 9.99 -6.76 0.93
CA GLY A 91 10.07 -5.96 -0.28
C GLY A 91 8.72 -5.35 -0.68
N CYS A 92 7.64 -6.15 -0.63
CA CYS A 92 6.28 -5.65 -0.89
C CYS A 92 5.89 -4.51 0.05
N ASN A 93 6.33 -4.57 1.31
CA ASN A 93 6.07 -3.54 2.29
C ASN A 93 6.70 -2.19 1.90
N ILE A 94 7.92 -2.20 1.40
CA ILE A 94 8.61 -1.00 0.90
C ILE A 94 8.00 -0.55 -0.43
N GLY A 95 7.73 -1.49 -1.35
CA GLY A 95 7.15 -1.21 -2.66
C GLY A 95 5.78 -0.54 -2.61
N ALA A 96 4.98 -0.83 -1.57
CA ALA A 96 3.69 -0.18 -1.34
C ALA A 96 3.77 1.34 -1.11
N CYS A 97 4.96 1.85 -0.73
CA CYS A 97 5.16 3.29 -0.53
C CYS A 97 5.32 4.06 -1.85
N MET A 98 5.58 3.37 -2.96
CA MET A 98 5.89 4.01 -4.24
C MET A 98 4.74 4.86 -4.77
N SER A 99 3.49 4.46 -4.58
CA SER A 99 2.33 5.25 -4.98
C SER A 99 2.25 6.60 -4.25
N ALA A 100 2.48 6.59 -2.93
CA ALA A 100 2.53 7.81 -2.12
C ALA A 100 3.73 8.69 -2.50
N MET A 101 4.90 8.09 -2.77
CA MET A 101 6.08 8.81 -3.22
C MET A 101 5.84 9.48 -4.57
N LEU A 102 5.29 8.78 -5.56
CA LEU A 102 4.96 9.34 -6.87
C LEU A 102 3.94 10.48 -6.76
N ALA A 103 2.87 10.27 -5.98
CA ALA A 103 1.85 11.31 -5.75
C ALA A 103 2.44 12.57 -5.07
N SER A 104 3.45 12.41 -4.23
CA SER A 104 4.08 13.54 -3.53
C SER A 104 5.03 14.36 -4.38
N LEU A 105 5.46 13.87 -5.56
CA LEU A 105 6.46 14.58 -6.41
C LEU A 105 5.95 15.97 -6.84
N SER A 106 4.67 16.07 -7.20
CA SER A 106 4.00 17.32 -7.57
C SER A 106 3.45 18.09 -6.36
N GLY A 107 3.54 17.50 -5.15
CA GLY A 107 2.96 18.07 -3.94
C GLY A 107 3.85 19.09 -3.24
N LYS A 108 3.25 19.84 -2.31
CA LYS A 108 3.95 20.74 -1.36
C LYS A 108 4.91 19.93 -0.46
N LYS A 109 5.81 20.61 0.27
CA LYS A 109 6.81 19.99 1.16
C LYS A 109 6.18 19.07 2.20
N ASN A 110 5.02 19.44 2.76
CA ASN A 110 4.33 18.60 3.72
C ASN A 110 3.81 17.29 3.12
N ALA A 111 3.37 17.28 1.85
CA ALA A 111 3.01 16.06 1.13
C ALA A 111 4.24 15.15 0.92
N LYS A 112 5.39 15.75 0.54
CA LYS A 112 6.66 15.02 0.41
C LYS A 112 7.14 14.43 1.74
N ARG A 113 7.03 15.20 2.84
CA ARG A 113 7.33 14.72 4.20
C ARG A 113 6.42 13.55 4.61
N ALA A 114 5.11 13.65 4.33
CA ALA A 114 4.16 12.57 4.64
C ALA A 114 4.51 11.28 3.89
N ALA A 115 4.80 11.37 2.59
CA ALA A 115 5.25 10.22 1.80
C ALA A 115 6.58 9.66 2.30
N LEU A 116 7.51 10.52 2.70
CA LEU A 116 8.80 10.12 3.25
C LEU A 116 8.67 9.47 4.63
N ILE A 117 7.75 9.94 5.50
CA ILE A 117 7.42 9.26 6.76
C ILE A 117 6.97 7.84 6.49
N HIS A 118 6.05 7.65 5.53
CA HIS A 118 5.55 6.33 5.14
C HIS A 118 6.67 5.43 4.64
N LEU A 119 7.56 5.95 3.78
CA LEU A 119 8.70 5.22 3.26
C LEU A 119 9.69 4.83 4.37
N LEU A 120 10.11 5.78 5.21
CA LEU A 120 11.05 5.52 6.30
C LEU A 120 10.49 4.53 7.31
N PHE A 121 9.22 4.66 7.69
CA PHE A 121 8.55 3.72 8.58
C PHE A 121 8.60 2.28 8.03
N ASN A 122 8.34 2.10 6.73
CA ASN A 122 8.35 0.77 6.11
C ASN A 122 9.78 0.25 5.89
N ILE A 123 10.75 1.09 5.55
CA ILE A 123 12.16 0.69 5.42
C ILE A 123 12.70 0.23 6.78
N ILE A 124 12.55 1.06 7.82
CA ILE A 124 13.06 0.74 9.16
C ILE A 124 12.39 -0.54 9.69
N GLY A 125 11.07 -0.65 9.56
CA GLY A 125 10.34 -1.86 9.96
C GLY A 125 10.78 -3.11 9.20
N SER A 126 11.02 -2.99 7.90
CA SER A 126 11.51 -4.11 7.09
C SER A 126 12.93 -4.52 7.45
N ILE A 127 13.82 -3.57 7.79
CA ILE A 127 15.18 -3.86 8.26
C ILE A 127 15.13 -4.60 9.59
N ILE A 128 14.36 -4.10 10.56
CA ILE A 128 14.22 -4.75 11.89
C ILE A 128 13.70 -6.18 11.70
N MET A 129 12.67 -6.37 10.90
CA MET A 129 12.09 -7.69 10.67
C MET A 129 13.03 -8.60 9.87
N ALA A 130 13.80 -8.06 8.92
CA ALA A 130 14.81 -8.84 8.20
C ALA A 130 15.86 -9.41 9.18
N VAL A 131 16.33 -8.59 10.13
CA VAL A 131 17.28 -9.05 11.17
C VAL A 131 16.65 -10.15 12.03
N ILE A 132 15.41 -9.99 12.47
CA ILE A 132 14.68 -11.00 13.26
C ILE A 132 14.54 -12.30 12.46
N LEU A 133 14.18 -12.23 11.17
CA LEU A 133 14.04 -13.40 10.31
C LEU A 133 15.38 -14.09 10.02
N LEU A 134 16.49 -13.35 9.97
CA LEU A 134 17.81 -13.91 9.80
C LEU A 134 18.23 -14.77 11.00
N ILE A 135 17.82 -14.37 12.22
CA ILE A 135 18.17 -15.05 13.47
C ILE A 135 17.17 -16.17 13.79
N GLY A 136 15.88 -15.96 13.51
CA GLY A 136 14.79 -16.80 14.03
C GLY A 136 13.90 -17.47 12.98
N SER A 137 14.27 -17.46 11.69
CA SER A 137 13.42 -18.03 10.62
C SER A 137 13.12 -19.53 10.79
N ASP A 138 13.95 -20.25 11.53
CA ASP A 138 13.78 -21.69 11.75
C ASP A 138 12.65 -22.02 12.73
N TRP A 139 12.23 -21.04 13.54
CA TRP A 139 11.12 -21.18 14.50
C TRP A 139 9.74 -21.06 13.87
N ILE A 140 9.67 -20.54 12.64
CA ILE A 140 8.42 -20.28 11.92
C ILE A 140 8.03 -21.49 11.03
N SER A 141 8.75 -22.59 11.12
CA SER A 141 8.55 -23.80 10.33
C SER A 141 7.52 -24.73 10.99
N GLY A 142 6.33 -24.85 10.37
CA GLY A 142 5.32 -25.84 10.79
C GLY A 142 3.95 -25.59 10.18
N GLY A 143 3.33 -26.60 9.60
CA GLY A 143 1.96 -26.57 9.11
C GLY A 143 1.79 -26.11 7.65
N ASN A 144 0.65 -25.53 7.35
CA ASN A 144 0.32 -25.05 6.00
C ASN A 144 1.16 -23.81 5.66
N LEU A 145 1.99 -23.91 4.62
CA LEU A 145 2.92 -22.86 4.19
C LEU A 145 2.21 -21.52 3.90
N GLY A 146 1.06 -21.55 3.24
CA GLY A 146 0.31 -20.33 2.96
C GLY A 146 -0.17 -19.64 4.25
N ARG A 147 -0.62 -20.43 5.25
CA ARG A 147 -1.01 -19.87 6.55
C ARG A 147 0.20 -19.27 7.28
N CYS A 148 1.36 -19.90 7.20
CA CYS A 148 2.60 -19.33 7.76
C CYS A 148 2.94 -17.99 7.12
N VAL A 149 2.84 -17.88 5.79
CA VAL A 149 3.06 -16.63 5.05
C VAL A 149 2.09 -15.54 5.51
N ALA A 150 0.79 -15.84 5.57
CA ALA A 150 -0.24 -14.89 5.98
C ALA A 150 -0.06 -14.42 7.43
N ASN A 151 0.17 -15.36 8.34
CA ASN A 151 0.39 -15.05 9.76
C ASN A 151 1.64 -14.21 9.97
N THR A 152 2.74 -14.55 9.30
CA THR A 152 3.99 -13.79 9.39
C THR A 152 3.81 -12.38 8.88
N HIS A 153 3.06 -12.19 7.77
CA HIS A 153 2.75 -10.85 7.27
C HIS A 153 1.93 -10.04 8.31
N THR A 154 0.91 -10.65 8.92
CA THR A 154 0.08 -9.99 9.94
C THR A 154 0.91 -9.63 11.18
N ILE A 155 1.68 -10.60 11.71
CA ILE A 155 2.55 -10.39 12.87
C ILE A 155 3.57 -9.29 12.58
N PHE A 156 4.19 -9.31 11.41
CA PHE A 156 5.12 -8.28 10.98
C PHE A 156 4.49 -6.88 11.02
N LYS A 157 3.29 -6.72 10.46
CA LYS A 157 2.60 -5.41 10.44
C LYS A 157 2.26 -4.92 11.86
N VAL A 158 1.72 -5.79 12.70
CA VAL A 158 1.40 -5.45 14.10
C VAL A 158 2.68 -5.09 14.88
N PHE A 159 3.71 -5.91 14.77
CA PHE A 159 5.00 -5.72 15.42
C PHE A 159 5.67 -4.41 14.97
N GLN A 160 5.65 -4.11 13.66
CA GLN A 160 6.18 -2.88 13.11
C GLN A 160 5.51 -1.65 13.73
N VAL A 161 4.17 -1.65 13.85
CA VAL A 161 3.43 -0.55 14.46
C VAL A 161 3.79 -0.39 15.94
N ILE A 162 3.77 -1.48 16.72
CA ILE A 162 4.07 -1.45 18.16
C ILE A 162 5.48 -0.91 18.41
N ILE A 163 6.47 -1.33 17.64
CA ILE A 163 7.86 -0.90 17.85
C ILE A 163 8.10 0.52 17.35
N LEU A 164 7.56 0.89 16.19
CA LEU A 164 7.92 2.18 15.58
C LEU A 164 7.02 3.33 16.03
N MET A 165 5.82 3.07 16.54
CA MET A 165 4.90 4.12 17.01
C MET A 165 5.52 5.03 18.06
N PRO A 166 6.25 4.55 19.09
CA PRO A 166 6.91 5.42 20.07
C PRO A 166 7.98 6.32 19.44
N PHE A 167 8.58 5.91 18.33
CA PHE A 167 9.65 6.65 17.64
C PHE A 167 9.13 7.53 16.50
N MET A 168 7.81 7.65 16.32
CA MET A 168 7.23 8.41 15.22
C MET A 168 7.69 9.87 15.21
N SER A 169 7.77 10.51 16.37
CA SER A 169 8.25 11.90 16.48
C SER A 169 9.70 12.06 15.98
N TRP A 170 10.53 11.05 16.14
CA TRP A 170 11.90 11.06 15.61
C TRP A 170 11.91 10.86 14.09
N ILE A 171 11.09 9.97 13.56
CA ILE A 171 10.93 9.78 12.10
C ILE A 171 10.46 11.09 11.46
N VAL A 172 9.47 11.77 12.07
CA VAL A 172 9.00 13.08 11.61
C VAL A 172 10.13 14.11 11.59
N LYS A 173 10.90 14.23 12.67
CA LYS A 173 12.07 15.17 12.70
C LYS A 173 13.07 14.87 11.59
N LEU A 174 13.32 13.59 11.30
CA LEU A 174 14.21 13.19 10.21
C LEU A 174 13.70 13.67 8.85
N THR A 175 12.39 13.66 8.62
CA THR A 175 11.82 14.16 7.35
C THR A 175 11.98 15.67 7.19
N TYR A 176 11.98 16.45 8.26
CA TYR A 176 12.28 17.88 8.20
C TYR A 176 13.74 18.16 7.87
N LEU A 177 14.65 17.25 8.24
CA LEU A 177 16.07 17.34 7.87
C LEU A 177 16.28 17.03 6.37
N ILE A 178 15.54 16.04 5.84
CA ILE A 178 15.66 15.60 4.44
C ILE A 178 14.95 16.58 3.48
N VAL A 179 13.79 17.10 3.90
CA VAL A 179 12.99 18.08 3.14
C VAL A 179 12.93 19.38 3.96
N PRO A 180 13.95 20.25 3.90
CA PRO A 180 14.02 21.45 4.71
C PRO A 180 13.07 22.55 4.19
N GLY A 181 12.81 23.54 5.07
CA GLY A 181 12.00 24.72 4.78
C GLY A 181 10.51 24.47 5.04
N GLU A 182 9.78 25.56 5.23
CA GLU A 182 8.33 25.53 5.40
C GLU A 182 7.66 25.60 4.03
N ASP A 183 6.47 25.02 3.90
CA ASP A 183 5.58 25.41 2.82
C ASP A 183 5.31 26.89 3.09
N ASN A 184 5.71 27.78 2.19
CA ASN A 184 5.15 29.10 2.18
C ASN A 184 3.67 28.87 1.85
N ASP A 185 2.90 28.62 2.89
CA ASP A 185 1.47 28.81 2.83
C ASP A 185 1.28 30.32 2.63
N VAL A 186 1.43 30.77 1.39
CA VAL A 186 0.41 31.66 0.91
C VAL A 186 -0.82 30.81 1.15
N GLU A 187 -1.56 31.12 2.21
CA GLU A 187 -2.95 30.79 2.32
C GLU A 187 -3.55 31.27 0.99
N ASP A 188 -3.46 30.44 -0.06
CA ASP A 188 -4.55 30.35 -0.97
C ASP A 188 -5.66 29.83 -0.04
N GLU A 189 -6.21 30.74 0.76
CA GLU A 189 -7.53 30.62 1.30
C GLU A 189 -8.36 30.26 0.08
N TYR A 190 -8.55 28.97 -0.14
CA TYR A 190 -9.60 28.49 -1.00
C TYR A 190 -10.89 28.89 -0.30
N GLU A 191 -11.16 30.19 -0.34
CA GLU A 191 -12.46 30.72 0.02
C GLU A 191 -13.44 30.06 -0.93
N MET A 192 -14.24 29.16 -0.38
CA MET A 192 -15.31 28.56 -1.14
C MET A 192 -16.16 29.71 -1.71
N LYS A 193 -16.18 29.86 -3.03
CA LYS A 193 -16.77 31.02 -3.69
C LYS A 193 -18.29 31.12 -3.49
N TYR A 194 -18.93 29.96 -3.35
CA TYR A 194 -20.39 29.84 -3.30
C TYR A 194 -20.91 29.35 -1.95
N ILE A 195 -20.06 28.83 -1.07
CA ILE A 195 -20.40 28.40 0.27
C ILE A 195 -19.86 29.45 1.24
N GLY A 196 -20.76 30.27 1.79
CA GLY A 196 -20.41 31.21 2.87
C GLY A 196 -20.23 30.50 4.24
N ASP A 197 -19.88 31.29 5.29
CA ASP A 197 -19.67 30.80 6.64
C ASP A 197 -20.77 29.82 7.08
N GLY A 198 -20.37 28.56 7.30
CA GLY A 198 -21.23 27.39 7.38
C GLY A 198 -22.21 27.32 8.58
N ASP A 199 -22.18 28.31 9.50
CA ASP A 199 -22.96 28.26 10.73
C ASP A 199 -24.47 28.56 10.59
N ARG A 200 -24.94 28.93 9.38
CA ARG A 200 -26.35 29.35 9.17
C ARG A 200 -27.01 28.85 7.87
N LEU A 201 -26.51 27.80 7.28
CA LEU A 201 -27.09 27.28 6.04
C LEU A 201 -28.33 26.43 6.32
N SER A 202 -29.49 26.89 5.84
CA SER A 202 -30.67 26.03 5.76
C SER A 202 -30.47 24.93 4.70
N SER A 203 -31.03 23.74 4.90
CA SER A 203 -30.90 22.63 3.94
C SER A 203 -31.37 23.01 2.52
N ALA A 204 -32.28 23.97 2.38
CA ALA A 204 -32.79 24.42 1.10
C ALA A 204 -31.78 25.29 0.32
N THR A 205 -30.93 26.02 1.00
CA THR A 205 -29.91 26.91 0.40
C THR A 205 -28.54 26.19 0.27
N ALA A 206 -28.26 25.21 1.11
CA ALA A 206 -27.01 24.49 1.10
C ALA A 206 -26.81 23.66 -0.20
N ILE A 207 -27.84 22.99 -0.68
CA ILE A 207 -27.73 22.11 -1.87
C ILE A 207 -27.35 22.91 -3.13
N PRO A 208 -28.01 24.02 -3.52
CA PRO A 208 -27.60 24.82 -4.66
C PRO A 208 -26.18 25.38 -4.53
N GLN A 209 -25.78 25.82 -3.33
CA GLN A 209 -24.44 26.36 -3.09
C GLN A 209 -23.35 25.29 -3.25
N VAL A 210 -23.58 24.09 -2.72
CA VAL A 210 -22.68 22.94 -2.91
C VAL A 210 -22.58 22.55 -4.38
N CYS A 211 -23.70 22.52 -5.11
CA CYS A 211 -23.68 22.22 -6.55
C CYS A 211 -22.89 23.29 -7.34
N SER A 212 -23.04 24.57 -6.97
CA SER A 212 -22.27 25.65 -7.61
C SER A 212 -20.78 25.56 -7.30
N GLU A 213 -20.41 25.20 -6.08
CA GLU A 213 -19.02 24.99 -5.70
C GLU A 213 -18.40 23.80 -6.42
N ILE A 214 -19.10 22.67 -6.53
CA ILE A 214 -18.66 21.50 -7.32
C ILE A 214 -18.45 21.86 -8.78
N SER A 215 -19.35 22.65 -9.38
CA SER A 215 -19.18 23.11 -10.76
C SER A 215 -17.95 23.99 -10.90
N HIS A 216 -17.70 24.89 -9.95
CA HIS A 216 -16.52 25.75 -9.94
C HIS A 216 -15.22 24.95 -9.77
N MET A 217 -15.20 23.94 -8.90
CA MET A 217 -14.06 23.02 -8.80
C MET A 217 -13.80 22.28 -10.11
N GLY A 218 -14.87 21.90 -10.84
CA GLY A 218 -14.78 21.29 -12.16
C GLY A 218 -14.13 22.23 -13.19
N GLU A 219 -14.51 23.50 -13.21
CA GLU A 219 -13.92 24.52 -14.08
C GLU A 219 -12.44 24.73 -13.80
N ILE A 220 -12.06 24.81 -12.52
CA ILE A 220 -10.65 24.91 -12.11
C ILE A 220 -9.87 23.68 -12.58
N ALA A 221 -10.42 22.49 -12.41
CA ALA A 221 -9.77 21.25 -12.82
C ALA A 221 -9.55 21.18 -14.34
N ILE A 222 -10.55 21.61 -15.14
CA ILE A 222 -10.44 21.70 -16.59
C ILE A 222 -9.37 22.73 -16.99
N GLY A 223 -9.39 23.94 -16.40
CA GLY A 223 -8.40 24.94 -16.69
C GLY A 223 -6.97 24.55 -16.30
N ASN A 224 -6.79 23.76 -15.25
CA ASN A 224 -5.49 23.20 -14.88
C ASN A 224 -5.03 22.11 -15.86
N LEU A 225 -5.98 21.31 -16.38
CA LEU A 225 -5.67 20.30 -17.39
C LEU A 225 -5.25 20.96 -18.72
N GLU A 226 -5.95 21.98 -19.16
CA GLU A 226 -5.61 22.74 -20.35
C GLU A 226 -4.21 23.35 -20.26
N LYS A 227 -3.88 23.98 -19.10
CA LYS A 227 -2.53 24.53 -18.84
C LYS A 227 -1.43 23.48 -18.80
N ALA A 228 -1.76 22.23 -18.49
CA ALA A 228 -0.80 21.15 -18.44
C ALA A 228 -0.55 20.50 -19.81
N LEU A 229 -1.44 20.75 -20.78
CA LEU A 229 -1.35 20.25 -22.16
C LEU A 229 -0.69 21.22 -23.13
N ASP A 230 -0.59 22.52 -22.77
CA ASP A 230 0.19 23.56 -23.46
C ASP A 230 1.66 23.52 -23.00
#